data_a38856e1e0ffa46e41720e25762e4bf3
#
_entry.id   a38856e1e0ffa46e41720e25762e4bf3
#
_cell.length_a   1.000
_cell.length_b   1.000
_cell.length_c   1.000
_cell.angle_alpha   90.00
_cell.angle_beta   90.00
_cell.angle_gamma   90.00
#
_symmetry.space_group_name_H-M   'P 1'
#
loop_
_entity.id
_entity.type
_entity.pdbx_description
1 polymer ?
#
loop_
_entity_poly.entity_id
_entity_poly.type
_entity_poly.pdbx_seq_one_letter_code
_entity_poly.pdbx_strand_id
1 'polypeptide(L)'
;MRLCVAELPSPQPLNFKRGVGYTERIVRGASGRAILAYMEPTADDLRSYVQGTGLNLKELEAELAVTRKRGYSSSHSELIPGAAAVAVPFFNQLGQVAGSLGVFGPEVRLDAARQKEAVNLLLEEAVKLSEALGFGVAVRAR
;
A
#
# COMPACT_ATOMS: atom_id res chain seq x y z
N MET A 1 -12.92 0.87 2.00
CA MET A 1 -12.18 2.04 2.56
C MET A 1 -10.91 1.55 3.23
N ARG A 2 -9.83 2.32 3.14
CA ARG A 2 -8.63 2.17 3.97
C ARG A 2 -8.50 3.35 4.91
N LEU A 3 -7.84 3.15 6.04
CA LEU A 3 -7.68 4.13 7.10
C LEU A 3 -6.20 4.33 7.43
N CYS A 4 -5.76 5.57 7.52
CA CYS A 4 -4.43 5.91 8.02
C CYS A 4 -4.43 5.79 9.56
N VAL A 5 -3.62 4.89 10.09
CA VAL A 5 -3.54 4.65 11.55
C VAL A 5 -2.26 5.21 12.17
N ALA A 6 -1.24 5.45 11.37
CA ALA A 6 0.02 6.04 11.83
C ALA A 6 0.70 6.79 10.68
N GLU A 7 1.33 7.90 11.00
CA GLU A 7 2.07 8.70 10.03
C GLU A 7 3.31 9.31 10.69
N LEU A 8 4.43 9.25 10.00
CA LEU A 8 5.66 9.93 10.36
C LEU A 8 5.92 11.04 9.34
N PRO A 9 5.66 12.31 9.68
CA PRO A 9 5.85 13.42 8.74
C PRO A 9 7.32 13.60 8.38
N SER A 10 7.58 14.00 7.12
CA SER A 10 8.90 14.38 6.68
C SER A 10 9.34 15.66 7.38
N PRO A 11 10.64 15.79 7.76
CA PRO A 11 11.19 17.05 8.29
C PRO A 11 11.41 18.13 7.21
N GLN A 12 11.21 17.80 5.94
CA GLN A 12 11.40 18.76 4.84
C GLN A 12 10.34 19.87 4.87
N PRO A 13 10.69 21.12 4.49
CA PRO A 13 9.73 22.23 4.44
C PRO A 13 8.52 21.96 3.56
N LEU A 14 8.72 21.35 2.37
CA LEU A 14 7.66 20.89 1.51
C LEU A 14 7.45 19.40 1.73
N ASN A 15 6.35 19.05 2.37
CA ASN A 15 5.95 17.65 2.56
C ASN A 15 4.45 17.49 2.41
N PHE A 16 4.03 16.30 2.01
CA PHE A 16 2.63 15.92 1.94
C PHE A 16 2.26 15.13 3.20
N LYS A 17 1.12 15.46 3.78
CA LYS A 17 0.59 14.80 4.98
C LYS A 17 -0.81 14.28 4.70
N ARG A 18 -1.09 13.09 5.21
CA ARG A 18 -2.44 12.53 5.22
C ARG A 18 -3.13 12.77 6.55
N GLY A 19 -2.41 12.53 7.62
CA GLY A 19 -2.91 12.54 8.98
C GLY A 19 -3.56 11.22 9.41
N VAL A 20 -3.39 10.88 10.67
CA VAL A 20 -4.09 9.75 11.29
C VAL A 20 -5.59 10.01 11.24
N GLY A 21 -6.36 8.99 10.86
CA GLY A 21 -7.80 9.09 10.67
C GLY A 21 -8.24 9.37 9.23
N TYR A 22 -7.31 9.75 8.35
CA TYR A 22 -7.63 9.93 6.93
C TYR A 22 -8.10 8.61 6.32
N THR A 23 -9.22 8.68 5.59
CA THR A 23 -9.77 7.53 4.87
C THR A 23 -9.79 7.78 3.36
N GLU A 24 -9.63 6.71 2.60
CA GLU A 24 -9.72 6.74 1.15
C GLU A 24 -10.28 5.40 0.65
N ARG A 25 -10.80 5.40 -0.58
CA ARG A 25 -11.22 4.16 -1.24
C ARG A 25 -10.01 3.25 -1.44
N ILE A 26 -10.18 1.96 -1.13
CA ILE A 26 -9.09 0.98 -1.19
C ILE A 26 -8.48 0.80 -2.58
N VAL A 27 -9.24 1.08 -3.63
CA VAL A 27 -8.79 0.98 -5.02
C VAL A 27 -7.86 2.12 -5.45
N ARG A 28 -7.77 3.20 -4.67
CA ARG A 28 -7.00 4.39 -5.00
C ARG A 28 -5.71 4.49 -4.22
N GLY A 29 -4.63 4.81 -4.92
CA GLY A 29 -3.32 5.01 -4.33
C GLY A 29 -2.56 3.72 -4.04
N ALA A 30 -1.25 3.85 -3.83
CA ALA A 30 -0.36 2.72 -3.60
C ALA A 30 -0.73 1.93 -2.34
N SER A 31 -1.01 2.62 -1.23
CA SER A 31 -1.34 1.96 0.06
C SER A 31 -2.57 1.08 -0.03
N GLY A 32 -3.62 1.56 -0.69
CA GLY A 32 -4.86 0.79 -0.87
C GLY A 32 -4.65 -0.43 -1.76
N ARG A 33 -3.97 -0.26 -2.88
CA ARG A 33 -3.70 -1.38 -3.80
C ARG A 33 -2.74 -2.41 -3.21
N ALA A 34 -1.79 -2.01 -2.37
CA ALA A 34 -0.92 -2.95 -1.65
C ALA A 34 -1.73 -3.88 -0.73
N ILE A 35 -2.78 -3.37 -0.10
CA ILE A 35 -3.71 -4.18 0.70
C ILE A 35 -4.59 -5.04 -0.21
N LEU A 36 -5.26 -4.40 -1.17
CA LEU A 36 -6.26 -5.04 -2.02
C LEU A 36 -5.70 -6.21 -2.83
N ALA A 37 -4.44 -6.11 -3.28
CA ALA A 37 -3.77 -7.16 -4.04
C ALA A 37 -3.70 -8.50 -3.28
N TYR A 38 -3.67 -8.45 -1.97
CA TYR A 38 -3.53 -9.64 -1.10
C TYR A 38 -4.83 -10.01 -0.35
N MET A 39 -5.92 -9.27 -0.57
CA MET A 39 -7.25 -9.61 -0.04
C MET A 39 -7.96 -10.69 -0.86
N GLU A 40 -7.45 -10.98 -2.05
CA GLU A 40 -8.06 -11.94 -2.99
C GLU A 40 -9.54 -11.61 -3.30
N PRO A 41 -9.83 -10.35 -3.71
CA PRO A 41 -11.21 -9.95 -3.97
C PRO A 41 -11.82 -10.71 -5.14
N THR A 42 -13.12 -10.98 -5.07
CA THR A 42 -13.86 -11.54 -6.20
C THR A 42 -14.03 -10.49 -7.30
N ALA A 43 -14.38 -10.93 -8.51
CA ALA A 43 -14.68 -10.00 -9.61
C ALA A 43 -15.85 -9.06 -9.27
N ASP A 44 -16.84 -9.54 -8.52
CA ASP A 44 -17.97 -8.72 -8.07
C ASP A 44 -17.54 -7.69 -7.02
N ASP A 45 -16.66 -8.06 -6.09
CA ASP A 45 -16.07 -7.12 -5.13
C ASP A 45 -15.35 -6.01 -5.86
N LEU A 46 -14.50 -6.32 -6.84
CA LEU A 46 -13.74 -5.33 -7.61
C LEU A 46 -14.67 -4.40 -8.38
N ARG A 47 -15.71 -4.92 -9.02
CA ARG A 47 -16.71 -4.09 -9.70
C ARG A 47 -17.38 -3.10 -8.74
N SER A 48 -17.74 -3.58 -7.55
CA SER A 48 -18.33 -2.74 -6.51
C SER A 48 -17.35 -1.65 -6.06
N TYR A 49 -16.08 -2.01 -5.86
CA TYR A 49 -15.06 -1.07 -5.35
C TYR A 49 -14.71 0.03 -6.35
N VAL A 50 -14.75 -0.25 -7.67
CA VAL A 50 -14.46 0.77 -8.69
C VAL A 50 -15.66 1.64 -9.03
N GLN A 51 -16.85 1.25 -8.62
CA GLN A 51 -18.05 2.00 -8.95
C GLN A 51 -17.97 3.45 -8.46
N GLY A 52 -18.20 4.40 -9.37
CA GLY A 52 -18.14 5.84 -9.06
C GLY A 52 -16.73 6.40 -8.90
N THR A 53 -15.67 5.63 -9.20
CA THR A 53 -14.28 6.12 -9.10
C THR A 53 -13.70 6.61 -10.42
N GLY A 54 -14.30 6.24 -11.55
CA GLY A 54 -13.73 6.49 -12.87
C GLY A 54 -12.57 5.55 -13.24
N LEU A 55 -12.21 4.60 -12.36
CA LEU A 55 -11.12 3.65 -12.63
C LEU A 55 -11.58 2.54 -13.58
N ASN A 56 -10.67 2.10 -14.45
CA ASN A 56 -10.89 0.97 -15.34
C ASN A 56 -10.63 -0.34 -14.59
N LEU A 57 -11.61 -1.24 -14.58
CA LEU A 57 -11.53 -2.51 -13.86
C LEU A 57 -10.38 -3.39 -14.36
N LYS A 58 -10.18 -3.49 -15.67
CA LYS A 58 -9.12 -4.33 -16.25
C LYS A 58 -7.73 -3.81 -15.91
N GLU A 59 -7.57 -2.49 -15.93
CA GLU A 59 -6.31 -1.86 -15.52
C GLU A 59 -6.02 -2.11 -14.05
N LEU A 60 -7.04 -2.00 -13.19
CA LEU A 60 -6.90 -2.30 -11.77
C LEU A 60 -6.51 -3.77 -11.56
N GLU A 61 -7.18 -4.71 -12.21
CA GLU A 61 -6.86 -6.13 -12.13
C GLU A 61 -5.40 -6.41 -12.53
N ALA A 62 -4.94 -5.78 -13.62
CA ALA A 62 -3.55 -5.88 -14.08
C ALA A 62 -2.56 -5.32 -13.06
N GLU A 63 -2.85 -4.17 -12.47
CA GLU A 63 -2.01 -3.57 -11.42
C GLU A 63 -1.95 -4.42 -10.16
N LEU A 64 -3.06 -5.01 -9.74
CA LEU A 64 -3.09 -5.92 -8.60
C LEU A 64 -2.26 -7.18 -8.85
N ALA A 65 -2.31 -7.73 -10.07
CA ALA A 65 -1.49 -8.87 -10.46
C ALA A 65 0.01 -8.53 -10.44
N VAL A 66 0.39 -7.37 -10.95
CA VAL A 66 1.78 -6.87 -10.90
C VAL A 66 2.22 -6.65 -9.45
N THR A 67 1.36 -6.09 -8.61
CA THR A 67 1.65 -5.86 -7.19
C THR A 67 1.92 -7.18 -6.47
N ARG A 68 1.09 -8.21 -6.69
CA ARG A 68 1.32 -9.54 -6.11
C ARG A 68 2.65 -10.15 -6.55
N LYS A 69 3.00 -9.97 -7.82
CA LYS A 69 4.22 -10.52 -8.39
C LYS A 69 5.48 -9.86 -7.84
N ARG A 70 5.48 -8.54 -7.71
CA ARG A 70 6.67 -7.78 -7.29
C ARG A 70 6.73 -7.46 -5.81
N GLY A 71 5.60 -7.59 -5.07
CA GLY A 71 5.54 -7.39 -3.63
C GLY A 71 5.28 -5.96 -3.17
N TYR A 72 5.06 -5.02 -4.10
CA TYR A 72 4.76 -3.64 -3.76
C TYR A 72 3.84 -2.98 -4.79
N SER A 73 3.19 -1.91 -4.39
CA SER A 73 2.38 -1.05 -5.24
C SER A 73 3.01 0.35 -5.36
N SER A 74 2.75 1.04 -6.44
CA SER A 74 3.19 2.42 -6.65
C SER A 74 2.08 3.26 -7.25
N SER A 75 2.15 4.58 -7.05
CA SER A 75 1.23 5.54 -7.66
C SER A 75 1.95 6.85 -7.97
N HIS A 76 1.46 7.55 -9.01
CA HIS A 76 1.96 8.85 -9.44
C HIS A 76 0.78 9.78 -9.69
N SER A 77 0.78 10.95 -9.06
CA SER A 77 -0.22 12.03 -9.25
C SER A 77 -1.68 11.55 -9.17
N GLU A 78 -1.93 10.45 -8.47
CA GLU A 78 -3.25 9.83 -8.44
C GLU A 78 -4.20 10.51 -7.44
N LEU A 79 -3.75 10.72 -6.23
CA LEU A 79 -4.54 11.38 -5.19
C LEU A 79 -4.15 12.85 -5.02
N ILE A 80 -2.88 13.16 -5.20
CA ILE A 80 -2.32 14.51 -5.12
C ILE A 80 -1.45 14.71 -6.36
N PRO A 81 -1.73 15.74 -7.20
CA PRO A 81 -0.87 16.05 -8.33
C PRO A 81 0.58 16.26 -7.90
N GLY A 82 1.52 15.67 -8.62
CA GLY A 82 2.96 15.78 -8.33
C GLY A 82 3.44 14.92 -7.15
N ALA A 83 2.59 14.09 -6.58
CA ALA A 83 2.97 13.16 -5.53
C ALA A 83 3.23 11.76 -6.09
N ALA A 84 4.26 11.10 -5.58
CA ALA A 84 4.52 9.69 -5.82
C ALA A 84 4.41 8.92 -4.50
N ALA A 85 4.07 7.64 -4.60
CA ALA A 85 3.97 6.76 -3.43
C ALA A 85 4.38 5.35 -3.80
N VAL A 86 4.98 4.65 -2.84
CA VAL A 86 5.20 3.20 -2.87
C VAL A 86 4.71 2.60 -1.57
N ALA A 87 4.16 1.40 -1.62
CA ALA A 87 3.62 0.73 -0.45
C ALA A 87 3.79 -0.80 -0.54
N VAL A 88 3.97 -1.43 0.60
CA VAL A 88 4.10 -2.88 0.74
C VAL A 88 3.08 -3.39 1.75
N PRO A 89 2.54 -4.61 1.58
CA PRO A 89 1.62 -5.19 2.56
C PRO A 89 2.35 -5.72 3.79
N PHE A 90 1.63 -5.83 4.90
CA PHE A 90 2.04 -6.64 6.05
C PHE A 90 0.89 -7.54 6.49
N PHE A 91 1.21 -8.61 7.21
CA PHE A 91 0.29 -9.73 7.43
C PHE A 91 0.12 -10.03 8.93
N ASN A 92 -1.03 -10.60 9.29
CA ASN A 92 -1.32 -11.05 10.64
C ASN A 92 -0.88 -12.52 10.86
N GLN A 93 -1.17 -13.06 12.04
CA GLN A 93 -0.84 -14.43 12.42
C GLN A 93 -1.51 -15.50 11.55
N LEU A 94 -2.61 -15.17 10.87
CA LEU A 94 -3.32 -16.07 9.96
C LEU A 94 -2.82 -16.00 8.52
N GLY A 95 -1.79 -15.18 8.25
CA GLY A 95 -1.29 -14.93 6.90
C GLY A 95 -2.19 -14.03 6.05
N GLN A 96 -3.18 -13.39 6.67
CA GLN A 96 -4.06 -12.45 6.00
C GLN A 96 -3.43 -11.05 6.00
N VAL A 97 -3.64 -10.29 4.92
CA VAL A 97 -3.17 -8.91 4.86
C VAL A 97 -3.85 -8.09 5.95
N ALA A 98 -3.06 -7.45 6.81
CA ALA A 98 -3.54 -6.63 7.92
C ALA A 98 -3.50 -5.13 7.56
N GLY A 99 -2.60 -4.74 6.66
CA GLY A 99 -2.44 -3.36 6.26
C GLY A 99 -1.28 -3.17 5.28
N SER A 100 -0.86 -1.94 5.11
CA SER A 100 0.30 -1.59 4.30
C SER A 100 1.17 -0.53 4.96
N LEU A 101 2.47 -0.62 4.70
CA LEU A 101 3.45 0.42 4.99
C LEU A 101 3.75 1.17 3.70
N GLY A 102 3.78 2.49 3.74
CA GLY A 102 4.02 3.29 2.55
C GLY A 102 4.89 4.51 2.80
N VAL A 103 5.55 4.95 1.74
CA VAL A 103 6.28 6.23 1.67
C VAL A 103 5.65 7.03 0.56
N PHE A 104 5.34 8.29 0.80
CA PHE A 104 4.84 9.20 -0.22
C PHE A 104 5.44 10.59 -0.06
N GLY A 105 5.51 11.31 -1.16
CA GLY A 105 6.05 12.65 -1.17
C GLY A 105 6.08 13.25 -2.57
N PRO A 106 6.64 14.47 -2.72
CA PRO A 106 6.83 15.07 -4.04
C PRO A 106 7.66 14.15 -4.94
N GLU A 107 7.18 13.93 -6.17
CA GLU A 107 7.87 13.04 -7.12
C GLU A 107 9.30 13.48 -7.46
N VAL A 108 9.60 14.77 -7.34
CA VAL A 108 10.96 15.31 -7.51
C VAL A 108 11.94 14.78 -6.45
N ARG A 109 11.45 14.38 -5.27
CA ARG A 109 12.27 13.78 -4.21
C ARG A 109 12.10 12.26 -4.12
N LEU A 110 11.12 11.70 -4.80
CA LEU A 110 10.83 10.27 -4.81
C LEU A 110 10.90 9.75 -6.25
N ASP A 111 12.08 9.91 -6.86
CA ASP A 111 12.39 9.41 -8.19
C ASP A 111 12.52 7.86 -8.20
N ALA A 112 12.73 7.27 -9.37
CA ALA A 112 12.78 5.82 -9.53
C ALA A 112 13.82 5.15 -8.63
N ALA A 113 15.01 5.74 -8.49
CA ALA A 113 16.07 5.20 -7.64
C ALA A 113 15.69 5.24 -6.15
N ARG A 114 15.12 6.35 -5.70
CA ARG A 114 14.65 6.49 -4.32
C ARG A 114 13.44 5.63 -4.01
N GLN A 115 12.54 5.43 -4.99
CA GLN A 115 11.43 4.50 -4.84
C GLN A 115 11.93 3.07 -4.64
N LYS A 116 12.93 2.63 -5.39
CA LYS A 116 13.53 1.31 -5.24
C LYS A 116 14.16 1.13 -3.85
N GLU A 117 14.89 2.12 -3.39
CA GLU A 117 15.49 2.14 -2.05
C GLU A 117 14.40 2.08 -0.97
N ALA A 118 13.37 2.91 -1.09
CA ALA A 118 12.24 2.91 -0.17
C ALA A 118 11.52 1.56 -0.14
N VAL A 119 11.29 0.94 -1.28
CA VAL A 119 10.66 -0.39 -1.36
C VAL A 119 11.48 -1.43 -0.60
N ASN A 120 12.79 -1.46 -0.76
CA ASN A 120 13.66 -2.39 -0.05
C ASN A 120 13.54 -2.22 1.47
N LEU A 121 13.60 -0.98 1.96
CA LEU A 121 13.44 -0.67 3.38
C LEU A 121 12.03 -1.03 3.88
N LEU A 122 11.00 -0.71 3.12
CA LEU A 122 9.62 -1.04 3.49
C LEU A 122 9.40 -2.55 3.58
N LEU A 123 9.98 -3.34 2.67
CA LEU A 123 9.88 -4.80 2.70
C LEU A 123 10.54 -5.37 3.97
N GLU A 124 11.70 -4.87 4.36
CA GLU A 124 12.36 -5.28 5.60
C GLU A 124 11.51 -4.96 6.83
N GLU A 125 10.98 -3.75 6.91
CA GLU A 125 10.14 -3.33 8.04
C GLU A 125 8.79 -4.04 8.06
N ALA A 126 8.21 -4.35 6.89
CA ALA A 126 6.97 -5.10 6.80
C ALA A 126 7.12 -6.53 7.33
N VAL A 127 8.28 -7.18 7.11
CA VAL A 127 8.58 -8.49 7.70
C VAL A 127 8.59 -8.41 9.21
N LYS A 128 9.28 -7.42 9.77
CA LYS A 128 9.36 -7.22 11.23
C LYS A 128 7.98 -6.96 11.84
N LEU A 129 7.19 -6.10 11.19
CA LEU A 129 5.84 -5.79 11.65
C LEU A 129 4.92 -7.01 11.57
N SER A 130 4.98 -7.79 10.48
CA SER A 130 4.22 -9.02 10.32
C SER A 130 4.57 -10.03 11.42
N GLU A 131 5.86 -10.22 11.72
CA GLU A 131 6.33 -11.08 12.81
C GLU A 131 5.82 -10.59 14.17
N ALA A 132 5.85 -9.28 14.42
CA ALA A 132 5.31 -8.68 15.64
C ALA A 132 3.80 -8.91 15.78
N LEU A 133 3.07 -9.03 14.68
CA LEU A 133 1.64 -9.37 14.65
C LEU A 133 1.39 -10.89 14.72
N GLY A 134 2.43 -11.71 14.85
CA GLY A 134 2.34 -13.14 15.01
C GLY A 134 2.45 -13.95 13.71
N PHE A 135 2.75 -13.32 12.58
CA PHE A 135 2.95 -14.03 11.32
C PHE A 135 4.07 -15.06 11.44
N GLY A 136 3.78 -16.32 11.14
CA GLY A 136 4.73 -17.41 11.22
C GLY A 136 5.01 -17.95 12.64
N VAL A 137 4.53 -17.30 13.69
CA VAL A 137 4.78 -17.72 15.09
C VAL A 137 4.00 -18.99 15.44
N ALA A 138 2.76 -19.12 14.94
CA ALA A 138 1.92 -20.29 15.20
C ALA A 138 2.54 -21.61 14.71
N VAL A 139 3.39 -21.57 13.69
CA VAL A 139 4.12 -22.73 13.16
C VAL A 139 5.28 -23.12 14.07
N ARG A 140 5.86 -22.18 14.80
CA ARG A 140 6.99 -22.41 15.73
C ARG A 140 6.56 -22.96 17.08
N ALA A 141 5.30 -22.73 17.48
CA ALA A 141 4.75 -23.17 18.74
C ALA A 141 4.24 -24.64 18.68
N ARG A 142 4.28 -25.26 17.53
CA ARG A 142 3.89 -26.66 17.29
C ARG A 142 5.11 -27.53 17.02
#